data_2f57d02c951ce14ebb61d720902ff81b
#
_entry.id   2f57d02c951ce14ebb61d720902ff81b
#
_cell.length_a   1.000
_cell.length_b   1.000
_cell.length_c   1.000
_cell.angle_alpha   90.00
_cell.angle_beta   90.00
_cell.angle_gamma   90.00
#
_symmetry.space_group_name_H-M   'P 1'
#
loop_
_entity.id
_entity.type
_entity.pdbx_description
1 polymer ?
#
loop_
_entity_poly.entity_id
_entity_poly.type
_entity_poly.pdbx_seq_one_letter_code
_entity_poly.pdbx_strand_id
1 'polypeptide(L)'
;MEKRKTSILSNGFGKMWLGNLVYKLGGNWEELRCRGEITDFSLDGNVLTINQQTAWCEQEGVREIIEKSFPSIKVYYMEQESGCEVFCTNDASGEYFPERYFLDSFEDWEYFETIDDAAKFVSRIVGFEVEADINSIDKALDDYVEKHEEENEDVFYSFHEIKVVED
;
A
#
# COMPACT_ATOMS: atom_id res chain seq x y z
N MET A 1 -27.54 29.61 4.71
CA MET A 1 -26.35 29.14 3.95
C MET A 1 -25.14 29.18 4.89
N GLU A 2 -24.77 28.08 5.46
CA GLU A 2 -23.53 28.01 6.24
C GLU A 2 -22.32 28.23 5.33
N LYS A 3 -21.46 29.16 5.75
CA LYS A 3 -20.19 29.37 5.03
C LYS A 3 -19.39 28.07 5.14
N ARG A 4 -19.19 27.36 4.01
CA ARG A 4 -18.26 26.26 3.94
C ARG A 4 -16.93 26.71 4.55
N LYS A 5 -16.48 26.00 5.60
CA LYS A 5 -15.14 26.23 6.16
C LYS A 5 -14.12 25.95 5.06
N THR A 6 -13.60 26.99 4.46
CA THR A 6 -12.59 26.91 3.40
C THR A 6 -11.17 27.02 3.92
N SER A 7 -11.00 27.17 5.25
CA SER A 7 -9.69 27.34 5.85
C SER A 7 -9.02 25.99 6.15
N ILE A 8 -7.84 25.82 5.61
CA ILE A 8 -6.87 24.84 6.05
C ILE A 8 -6.41 25.24 7.46
N LEU A 9 -6.19 24.25 8.34
CA LEU A 9 -5.65 24.52 9.66
C LEU A 9 -4.30 25.20 9.57
N SER A 10 -4.14 26.31 10.30
CA SER A 10 -2.87 27.03 10.40
C SER A 10 -2.00 26.36 11.48
N ASN A 11 -1.44 25.20 11.17
CA ASN A 11 -0.69 24.37 12.10
C ASN A 11 0.75 24.07 11.65
N GLY A 12 1.21 24.65 10.56
CA GLY A 12 2.54 24.40 10.00
C GLY A 12 2.68 23.10 9.18
N PHE A 13 1.65 22.24 9.13
CA PHE A 13 1.60 21.10 8.24
C PHE A 13 1.16 21.51 6.84
N GLY A 14 1.56 20.76 5.81
CA GLY A 14 1.21 21.02 4.41
C GLY A 14 -0.30 20.96 4.13
N LYS A 15 -0.72 21.46 2.97
CA LYS A 15 -2.14 21.47 2.56
C LYS A 15 -2.74 20.08 2.44
N MET A 16 -1.91 19.09 2.09
CA MET A 16 -2.30 17.70 1.85
C MET A 16 -2.22 16.82 3.09
N TRP A 17 -1.86 17.39 4.24
CA TRP A 17 -1.84 16.65 5.49
C TRP A 17 -3.21 16.07 5.86
N LEU A 18 -3.25 14.79 6.24
CA LEU A 18 -4.49 14.04 6.54
C LEU A 18 -5.34 14.70 7.63
N GLY A 19 -4.75 15.37 8.61
CA GLY A 19 -5.48 16.12 9.63
C GLY A 19 -6.35 17.25 9.09
N ASN A 20 -6.01 17.79 7.92
CA ASN A 20 -6.89 18.78 7.25
C ASN A 20 -8.17 18.13 6.72
N LEU A 21 -8.09 16.89 6.22
CA LEU A 21 -9.26 16.12 5.80
C LEU A 21 -10.15 15.81 7.01
N VAL A 22 -9.57 15.28 8.08
CA VAL A 22 -10.27 15.00 9.34
C VAL A 22 -11.00 16.24 9.86
N TYR A 23 -10.31 17.38 9.93
CA TYR A 23 -10.91 18.65 10.36
C TYR A 23 -12.07 19.10 9.46
N LYS A 24 -11.94 18.96 8.15
CA LYS A 24 -13.01 19.30 7.21
C LYS A 24 -14.24 18.40 7.34
N LEU A 25 -14.05 17.17 7.73
CA LEU A 25 -15.11 16.21 8.01
C LEU A 25 -15.73 16.37 9.42
N GLY A 26 -15.22 17.33 10.20
CA GLY A 26 -15.74 17.64 11.53
C GLY A 26 -15.14 16.78 12.65
N GLY A 27 -14.10 16.01 12.36
CA GLY A 27 -13.37 15.22 13.35
C GLY A 27 -12.34 16.04 14.11
N ASN A 28 -11.81 15.42 15.15
CA ASN A 28 -10.70 15.97 15.95
C ASN A 28 -9.41 15.27 15.58
N TRP A 29 -8.56 15.95 14.82
CA TRP A 29 -7.27 15.44 14.36
C TRP A 29 -6.26 15.18 15.50
N GLU A 30 -6.45 15.79 16.69
CA GLU A 30 -5.61 15.54 17.86
C GLU A 30 -5.90 14.19 18.52
N GLU A 31 -7.13 13.67 18.35
CA GLU A 31 -7.55 12.36 18.84
C GLU A 31 -7.24 11.26 17.83
N LEU A 32 -7.23 11.59 16.54
CA LEU A 32 -6.91 10.66 15.46
C LEU A 32 -5.43 10.76 15.08
N ARG A 33 -4.78 9.63 14.87
CA ARG A 33 -3.36 9.58 14.47
C ARG A 33 -3.20 9.96 12.99
N CYS A 34 -3.33 11.27 12.68
CA CYS A 34 -3.19 11.79 11.31
C CYS A 34 -1.71 11.92 10.91
N ARG A 35 -0.97 10.81 10.85
CA ARG A 35 0.48 10.78 10.59
C ARG A 35 0.76 10.50 9.12
N GLY A 36 0.44 11.46 8.25
CA GLY A 36 0.69 11.30 6.83
C GLY A 36 0.09 12.43 6.00
N GLU A 37 0.35 12.36 4.72
CA GLU A 37 -0.17 13.29 3.73
C GLU A 37 -0.69 12.56 2.49
N ILE A 38 -1.65 13.18 1.82
CA ILE A 38 -2.12 12.75 0.50
C ILE A 38 -1.07 13.17 -0.52
N THR A 39 -0.54 12.22 -1.26
CA THR A 39 0.45 12.48 -2.32
C THR A 39 -0.21 12.72 -3.67
N ASP A 40 -1.32 12.01 -3.94
CA ASP A 40 -2.09 12.16 -5.15
C ASP A 40 -3.54 11.72 -4.94
N PHE A 41 -4.46 12.14 -5.80
CA PHE A 41 -5.83 11.64 -5.84
C PHE A 41 -6.44 11.81 -7.23
N SER A 42 -7.31 10.87 -7.60
CA SER A 42 -8.06 10.91 -8.85
C SER A 42 -9.50 10.45 -8.65
N LEU A 43 -10.40 10.89 -9.52
CA LEU A 43 -11.80 10.48 -9.53
C LEU A 43 -12.15 9.94 -10.91
N ASP A 44 -12.53 8.67 -10.97
CA ASP A 44 -13.05 8.04 -12.18
C ASP A 44 -14.43 7.45 -11.91
N GLY A 45 -15.43 8.02 -12.59
CA GLY A 45 -16.82 7.67 -12.34
C GLY A 45 -17.24 7.94 -10.89
N ASN A 46 -17.46 6.88 -10.14
CA ASN A 46 -17.82 6.91 -8.71
C ASN A 46 -16.70 6.39 -7.79
N VAL A 47 -15.50 6.14 -8.34
CA VAL A 47 -14.34 5.67 -7.58
C VAL A 47 -13.38 6.83 -7.36
N LEU A 48 -13.15 7.18 -6.10
CA LEU A 48 -12.12 8.12 -5.67
C LEU A 48 -10.90 7.34 -5.20
N THR A 49 -9.81 7.44 -5.95
CA THR A 49 -8.52 6.89 -5.57
C THR A 49 -7.71 7.93 -4.84
N ILE A 50 -7.13 7.59 -3.70
CA ILE A 50 -6.28 8.46 -2.89
C ILE A 50 -4.98 7.73 -2.60
N ASN A 51 -3.86 8.28 -3.06
CA ASN A 51 -2.54 7.84 -2.68
C ASN A 51 -2.06 8.66 -1.49
N GLN A 52 -1.51 8.00 -0.50
CA GLN A 52 -1.02 8.66 0.71
C GLN A 52 0.28 8.05 1.18
N GLN A 53 1.12 8.90 1.74
CA GLN A 53 2.29 8.46 2.49
C GLN A 53 2.01 8.62 3.98
N THR A 54 2.04 7.51 4.71
CA THR A 54 1.73 7.47 6.14
C THR A 54 2.93 6.97 6.94
N ALA A 55 2.89 7.14 8.25
CA ALA A 55 3.92 6.60 9.13
C ALA A 55 3.44 5.27 9.73
N TRP A 56 4.12 4.18 9.39
CA TRP A 56 4.03 2.83 9.96
C TRP A 56 2.86 1.95 9.52
N CYS A 57 1.68 2.53 9.27
CA CYS A 57 0.50 1.77 8.89
C CYS A 57 -0.56 2.67 8.27
N GLU A 58 -1.64 2.04 7.77
CA GLU A 58 -2.84 2.77 7.33
C GLU A 58 -3.41 3.62 8.49
N GLN A 59 -4.15 4.63 8.14
CA GLN A 59 -4.73 5.56 9.11
C GLN A 59 -6.20 5.22 9.35
N GLU A 60 -6.47 4.12 10.07
CA GLU A 60 -7.80 3.59 10.37
C GLU A 60 -8.80 4.67 10.81
N GLY A 61 -8.41 5.54 11.75
CA GLY A 61 -9.27 6.63 12.20
C GLY A 61 -9.63 7.65 11.11
N VAL A 62 -8.79 7.81 10.08
CA VAL A 62 -9.10 8.65 8.91
C VAL A 62 -10.11 7.94 8.01
N ARG A 63 -9.95 6.63 7.81
CA ARG A 63 -10.89 5.79 7.06
C ARG A 63 -12.27 5.80 7.72
N GLU A 64 -12.34 5.51 9.01
CA GLU A 64 -13.59 5.51 9.78
C GLU A 64 -14.34 6.85 9.71
N ILE A 65 -13.64 7.99 9.80
CA ILE A 65 -14.31 9.29 9.72
C ILE A 65 -14.84 9.58 8.31
N ILE A 66 -14.19 9.08 7.26
CA ILE A 66 -14.70 9.17 5.89
C ILE A 66 -16.01 8.39 5.78
N GLU A 67 -16.03 7.12 6.17
CA GLU A 67 -17.22 6.26 6.11
C GLU A 67 -18.38 6.78 6.98
N LYS A 68 -18.06 7.27 8.17
CA LYS A 68 -19.06 7.93 9.04
C LYS A 68 -19.64 9.20 8.43
N SER A 69 -18.83 9.97 7.71
CA SER A 69 -19.26 11.22 7.07
C SER A 69 -20.05 10.96 5.80
N PHE A 70 -19.83 9.83 5.15
CA PHE A 70 -20.44 9.42 3.90
C PHE A 70 -20.91 7.96 3.96
N PRO A 71 -22.02 7.64 4.62
CA PRO A 71 -22.45 6.26 4.88
C PRO A 71 -22.75 5.42 3.63
N SER A 72 -22.78 6.01 2.45
CA SER A 72 -22.94 5.30 1.16
C SER A 72 -21.61 4.95 0.48
N ILE A 73 -20.50 5.36 1.08
CA ILE A 73 -19.15 5.05 0.58
C ILE A 73 -18.61 3.88 1.41
N LYS A 74 -17.94 2.96 0.74
CA LYS A 74 -17.06 1.98 1.35
C LYS A 74 -15.62 2.33 0.99
N VAL A 75 -14.72 2.24 1.95
CA VAL A 75 -13.31 2.53 1.75
C VAL A 75 -12.55 1.21 1.70
N TYR A 76 -11.91 0.95 0.57
CA TYR A 76 -10.93 -0.11 0.41
C TYR A 76 -9.53 0.49 0.49
N TYR A 77 -8.59 -0.26 1.02
CA TYR A 77 -7.20 0.16 1.11
C TYR A 77 -6.25 -0.99 0.81
N MET A 78 -5.06 -0.63 0.39
CA MET A 78 -3.89 -1.48 0.39
C MET A 78 -2.75 -0.71 1.07
N GLU A 79 -2.07 -1.35 2.01
CA GLU A 79 -0.91 -0.77 2.68
C GLU A 79 0.34 -1.62 2.49
N GLN A 80 1.47 -0.91 2.43
CA GLN A 80 2.78 -1.51 2.27
C GLN A 80 3.79 -0.75 3.14
N GLU A 81 4.43 -1.47 4.06
CA GLU A 81 5.48 -0.96 4.93
C GLU A 81 6.56 -2.04 5.08
N SER A 82 7.60 -1.93 4.25
CA SER A 82 8.69 -2.91 4.18
C SER A 82 9.48 -3.00 5.48
N GLY A 83 9.65 -1.88 6.21
CA GLY A 83 10.40 -1.87 7.47
C GLY A 83 9.72 -2.62 8.63
N CYS A 84 8.41 -2.84 8.54
CA CYS A 84 7.60 -3.57 9.51
C CYS A 84 7.02 -4.86 8.94
N GLU A 85 7.31 -5.20 7.68
CA GLU A 85 6.76 -6.34 6.96
C GLU A 85 5.21 -6.35 6.96
N VAL A 86 4.61 -5.16 6.83
CA VAL A 86 3.16 -5.00 6.76
C VAL A 86 2.73 -4.82 5.33
N PHE A 87 2.04 -5.82 4.80
CA PHE A 87 1.50 -5.84 3.45
C PHE A 87 0.10 -6.41 3.52
N CYS A 88 -0.91 -5.55 3.41
CA CYS A 88 -2.29 -6.03 3.49
C CYS A 88 -3.30 -5.14 2.75
N THR A 89 -4.47 -5.71 2.52
CA THR A 89 -5.63 -5.04 1.94
C THR A 89 -6.92 -5.55 2.60
N ASN A 90 -7.95 -4.69 2.70
CA ASN A 90 -9.29 -5.12 3.07
C ASN A 90 -10.17 -5.46 1.84
N ASP A 91 -9.62 -5.40 0.62
CA ASP A 91 -10.35 -5.79 -0.59
C ASP A 91 -10.25 -7.30 -0.85
N ALA A 92 -11.08 -8.07 -0.14
CA ALA A 92 -11.13 -9.52 -0.31
C ALA A 92 -11.59 -9.94 -1.72
N SER A 93 -12.35 -9.09 -2.41
CA SER A 93 -12.82 -9.38 -3.77
C SER A 93 -11.75 -9.21 -4.84
N GLY A 94 -10.76 -8.37 -4.61
CA GLY A 94 -9.78 -7.95 -5.59
C GLY A 94 -10.36 -7.04 -6.69
N GLU A 95 -11.46 -6.34 -6.40
CA GLU A 95 -12.09 -5.43 -7.37
C GLU A 95 -11.26 -4.17 -7.59
N TYR A 96 -10.63 -3.68 -6.54
CA TYR A 96 -9.83 -2.45 -6.54
C TYR A 96 -8.34 -2.71 -6.37
N PHE A 97 -7.98 -3.77 -5.64
CA PHE A 97 -6.61 -4.23 -5.40
C PHE A 97 -6.52 -5.72 -5.70
N PRO A 98 -6.40 -6.11 -6.98
CA PRO A 98 -6.36 -7.52 -7.37
C PRO A 98 -5.04 -8.21 -7.00
N GLU A 99 -3.98 -7.46 -6.81
CA GLU A 99 -2.64 -7.99 -6.53
C GLU A 99 -2.61 -8.66 -5.15
N ARG A 100 -1.96 -9.82 -5.11
CA ARG A 100 -1.79 -10.63 -3.89
C ARG A 100 -0.34 -10.87 -3.53
N TYR A 101 0.56 -10.57 -4.45
CA TYR A 101 2.00 -10.72 -4.26
C TYR A 101 2.73 -9.55 -4.87
N PHE A 102 3.91 -9.23 -4.33
CA PHE A 102 4.82 -8.32 -4.98
C PHE A 102 6.27 -8.68 -4.72
N LEU A 103 7.12 -8.29 -5.64
CA LEU A 103 8.56 -8.42 -5.59
C LEU A 103 9.17 -7.03 -5.47
N ASP A 104 9.91 -6.79 -4.40
CA ASP A 104 10.70 -5.59 -4.18
C ASP A 104 12.11 -5.79 -4.71
N SER A 105 12.62 -4.84 -5.46
CA SER A 105 14.00 -4.81 -5.94
C SER A 105 14.56 -3.41 -5.88
N PHE A 106 15.89 -3.24 -6.08
CA PHE A 106 16.48 -1.89 -6.13
C PHE A 106 15.95 -1.02 -7.27
N GLU A 107 15.46 -1.64 -8.35
CA GLU A 107 15.05 -0.91 -9.54
C GLU A 107 13.57 -0.58 -9.53
N ASP A 108 12.70 -1.54 -9.14
CA ASP A 108 11.23 -1.37 -9.22
C ASP A 108 10.49 -2.40 -8.35
N TRP A 109 9.19 -2.19 -8.19
CA TRP A 109 8.26 -3.10 -7.55
C TRP A 109 7.39 -3.75 -8.60
N GLU A 110 7.39 -5.09 -8.64
CA GLU A 110 6.56 -5.87 -9.54
C GLU A 110 5.41 -6.53 -8.78
N TYR A 111 4.20 -6.38 -9.27
CA TYR A 111 2.98 -6.86 -8.62
C TYR A 111 2.35 -8.01 -9.39
N PHE A 112 1.77 -8.97 -8.66
CA PHE A 112 1.17 -10.17 -9.24
C PHE A 112 -0.17 -10.48 -8.58
N GLU A 113 -1.16 -10.84 -9.40
CA GLU A 113 -2.46 -11.31 -8.91
C GLU A 113 -2.37 -12.75 -8.41
N THR A 114 -1.50 -13.57 -9.00
CA THR A 114 -1.35 -14.99 -8.66
C THR A 114 0.10 -15.36 -8.38
N ILE A 115 0.28 -16.40 -7.55
CA ILE A 115 1.61 -16.92 -7.27
C ILE A 115 2.24 -17.59 -8.50
N ASP A 116 1.43 -18.13 -9.41
CA ASP A 116 1.90 -18.69 -10.68
C ASP A 116 2.57 -17.63 -11.55
N ASP A 117 2.04 -16.41 -11.58
CA ASP A 117 2.62 -15.32 -12.38
C ASP A 117 3.90 -14.80 -11.74
N ALA A 118 3.94 -14.72 -10.40
CA ALA A 118 5.16 -14.42 -9.65
C ALA A 118 6.26 -15.47 -9.92
N ALA A 119 5.94 -16.77 -9.81
CA ALA A 119 6.89 -17.84 -10.07
C ALA A 119 7.44 -17.82 -11.50
N LYS A 120 6.59 -17.54 -12.50
CA LYS A 120 7.03 -17.36 -13.90
C LYS A 120 7.95 -16.17 -14.07
N PHE A 121 7.68 -15.08 -13.36
CA PHE A 121 8.52 -13.88 -13.41
C PHE A 121 9.89 -14.16 -12.78
N VAL A 122 9.92 -14.74 -11.57
CA VAL A 122 11.15 -15.12 -10.87
C VAL A 122 11.95 -16.15 -11.66
N SER A 123 11.30 -17.15 -12.29
CA SER A 123 11.97 -18.13 -13.17
C SER A 123 12.77 -17.47 -14.29
N ARG A 124 12.31 -16.31 -14.81
CA ARG A 124 13.05 -15.55 -15.84
C ARG A 124 14.26 -14.83 -15.27
N ILE A 125 14.19 -14.38 -14.02
CA ILE A 125 15.32 -13.74 -13.31
C ILE A 125 16.41 -14.77 -13.05
N VAL A 126 16.05 -15.89 -12.41
CA VAL A 126 17.01 -16.89 -11.94
C VAL A 126 17.49 -17.85 -13.05
N GLY A 127 16.77 -17.91 -14.17
CA GLY A 127 17.14 -18.72 -15.34
C GLY A 127 16.76 -20.20 -15.28
N PHE A 128 15.93 -20.61 -14.32
CA PHE A 128 15.37 -21.97 -14.20
C PHE A 128 13.91 -21.93 -13.72
N GLU A 129 13.19 -23.03 -13.85
CA GLU A 129 11.80 -23.14 -13.43
C GLU A 129 11.67 -23.16 -11.90
N VAL A 130 10.87 -22.24 -11.34
CA VAL A 130 10.58 -22.10 -9.91
C VAL A 130 9.15 -22.56 -9.65
N GLU A 131 8.94 -23.38 -8.62
CA GLU A 131 7.61 -23.82 -8.21
C GLU A 131 6.77 -22.63 -7.69
N ALA A 132 5.45 -22.68 -7.93
CA ALA A 132 4.52 -21.61 -7.58
C ALA A 132 4.12 -21.70 -6.10
N ASP A 133 5.07 -21.52 -5.21
CA ASP A 133 4.89 -21.39 -3.77
C ASP A 133 5.92 -20.40 -3.19
N ILE A 134 5.53 -19.76 -2.08
CA ILE A 134 6.32 -18.69 -1.45
C ILE A 134 7.75 -19.17 -1.12
N ASN A 135 7.88 -20.33 -0.49
CA ASN A 135 9.19 -20.81 -0.03
C ASN A 135 10.15 -21.10 -1.20
N SER A 136 9.61 -21.64 -2.30
CA SER A 136 10.40 -21.92 -3.50
C SER A 136 10.84 -20.65 -4.20
N ILE A 137 9.97 -19.63 -4.24
CA ILE A 137 10.28 -18.31 -4.78
C ILE A 137 11.35 -17.62 -3.93
N ASP A 138 11.15 -17.53 -2.61
CA ASP A 138 12.11 -16.90 -1.69
C ASP A 138 13.47 -17.57 -1.80
N LYS A 139 13.51 -18.90 -1.73
CA LYS A 139 14.77 -19.63 -1.84
C LYS A 139 15.49 -19.39 -3.15
N ALA A 140 14.75 -19.36 -4.27
CA ALA A 140 15.36 -19.13 -5.58
C ALA A 140 15.95 -17.72 -5.70
N LEU A 141 15.31 -16.72 -5.08
CA LEU A 141 15.80 -15.35 -5.01
C LEU A 141 17.01 -15.22 -4.09
N ASP A 142 16.96 -15.85 -2.90
CA ASP A 142 18.08 -15.86 -1.96
C ASP A 142 19.34 -16.49 -2.59
N ASP A 143 19.20 -17.67 -3.20
CA ASP A 143 20.30 -18.36 -3.90
C ASP A 143 20.84 -17.49 -5.07
N TYR A 144 19.98 -16.73 -5.73
CA TYR A 144 20.37 -15.82 -6.82
C TYR A 144 21.14 -14.61 -6.29
N VAL A 145 20.66 -13.99 -5.22
CA VAL A 145 21.32 -12.83 -4.57
C VAL A 145 22.70 -13.24 -4.02
N GLU A 146 22.78 -14.36 -3.25
CA GLU A 146 24.03 -14.85 -2.69
C GLU A 146 25.11 -15.05 -3.77
N LYS A 147 24.73 -15.63 -4.91
CA LYS A 147 25.65 -15.84 -6.02
C LYS A 147 26.18 -14.54 -6.60
N HIS A 148 25.32 -13.51 -6.77
CA HIS A 148 25.71 -12.24 -7.36
C HIS A 148 26.51 -11.37 -6.39
N GLU A 149 26.24 -11.47 -5.08
CA GLU A 149 27.11 -10.85 -4.06
C GLU A 149 28.53 -11.38 -4.09
N GLU A 150 28.73 -12.69 -4.33
CA GLU A 150 30.05 -13.28 -4.54
C GLU A 150 30.77 -12.71 -5.77
N GLU A 151 30.01 -12.28 -6.79
CA GLU A 151 30.52 -11.64 -8.02
C GLU A 151 30.71 -10.12 -7.86
N ASN A 152 30.47 -9.53 -6.67
CA ASN A 152 30.49 -8.09 -6.34
C ASN A 152 29.44 -7.28 -7.13
N GLU A 153 28.29 -7.84 -7.40
CA GLU A 153 27.13 -7.15 -7.96
C GLU A 153 26.14 -6.79 -6.84
N ASP A 154 25.65 -5.55 -6.83
CA ASP A 154 24.60 -5.10 -5.89
C ASP A 154 23.26 -5.56 -6.43
N VAL A 155 22.75 -6.67 -5.87
CA VAL A 155 21.45 -7.25 -6.23
C VAL A 155 20.63 -7.41 -4.96
N PHE A 156 19.37 -7.02 -5.03
CA PHE A 156 18.41 -7.18 -3.93
C PHE A 156 17.05 -7.60 -4.48
N TYR A 157 16.46 -8.63 -3.88
CA TYR A 157 15.09 -9.03 -4.11
C TYR A 157 14.46 -9.44 -2.78
N SER A 158 13.19 -9.05 -2.60
CA SER A 158 12.38 -9.50 -1.47
C SER A 158 10.96 -9.76 -1.95
N PHE A 159 10.44 -10.96 -1.71
CA PHE A 159 9.12 -11.37 -2.16
C PHE A 159 8.12 -11.36 -1.01
N HIS A 160 6.93 -10.84 -1.25
CA HIS A 160 5.93 -10.63 -0.21
C HIS A 160 4.53 -11.03 -0.66
N GLU A 161 3.75 -11.58 0.28
CA GLU A 161 2.32 -11.81 0.13
C GLU A 161 1.55 -10.61 0.71
N ILE A 162 0.56 -10.11 -0.05
CA ILE A 162 -0.39 -9.09 0.42
C ILE A 162 -1.57 -9.81 1.09
N LYS A 163 -1.63 -9.75 2.40
CA LYS A 163 -2.64 -10.44 3.20
C LYS A 163 -3.99 -9.73 3.10
N VAL A 164 -5.06 -10.50 2.89
CA VAL A 164 -6.42 -9.99 3.01
C VAL A 164 -6.81 -9.96 4.47
N VAL A 165 -7.19 -8.79 4.96
CA VAL A 165 -7.65 -8.58 6.34
C VAL A 165 -9.14 -8.26 6.37
N GLU A 166 -9.83 -8.66 7.43
CA GLU A 166 -11.22 -8.28 7.69
C GLU A 166 -11.24 -6.96 8.48
N ASP A 167 -12.17 -6.06 8.13
CA ASP A 167 -12.43 -4.80 8.86
C ASP A 167 -13.22 -5.07 10.15
#